data_9f105c56cbd0ddcdd0791cfc571a8e47
#
_entry.id   9f105c56cbd0ddcdd0791cfc571a8e47
#
_cell.length_a   1.000
_cell.length_b   1.000
_cell.length_c   1.000
_cell.angle_alpha   90.00
_cell.angle_beta   90.00
_cell.angle_gamma   90.00
#
_symmetry.space_group_name_H-M   'P 1'
#
loop_
_entity.id
_entity.type
_entity.pdbx_description
1 polymer ?
#
loop_
_entity_poly.entity_id
_entity_poly.type
_entity_poly.pdbx_seq_one_letter_code
_entity_poly.pdbx_strand_id
1 'polypeptide(L)'
;MKWLLAIVAMSGVTLAAENKKVEVSSEHFVRYQYQDKISYGKLDNDAVLPVSGDLFGEYSVAKNSIPLESVEVLLPTKPEKVFAVGMNFASHLASPADAPPPMFLKLPSSLILTGEVIQVPPKARNVHFEGELVVVIGRELSQASEEEAEQAIFGVTVGNDITERSWQGSDLQWLRAKASDGFGPVGNTIVRGVDYNNVELTTRVNGKVVQQENTSFMIHKPTKVISYLSHYFTLKPGDLVFMGTPGRTYALSDKDQVSVTIEGIGTVVNEVRF
;
A
#
# COMPACT_ATOMS: atom_id res chain seq x y z
N MET A 1 56.64 18.34 58.75
CA MET A 1 55.73 17.20 58.50
C MET A 1 54.78 17.64 57.40
N LYS A 2 55.02 17.19 56.16
CA LYS A 2 54.17 17.49 54.99
C LYS A 2 53.33 16.25 54.67
N TRP A 3 52.02 16.36 54.69
CA TRP A 3 51.12 15.34 54.25
C TRP A 3 50.82 15.50 52.78
N LEU A 4 51.18 14.51 51.94
CA LEU A 4 50.74 14.42 50.52
C LEU A 4 49.38 13.79 50.49
N LEU A 5 48.39 14.50 49.92
CA LEU A 5 47.11 13.91 49.46
C LEU A 5 47.29 13.33 48.06
N ALA A 6 47.12 12.05 47.91
CA ALA A 6 46.99 11.39 46.60
C ALA A 6 45.57 11.50 46.10
N ILE A 7 45.38 12.17 44.94
CA ILE A 7 44.09 12.20 44.22
C ILE A 7 44.07 10.98 43.30
N VAL A 8 43.16 10.05 43.57
CA VAL A 8 42.85 8.92 42.66
C VAL A 8 41.86 9.44 41.62
N ALA A 9 42.29 9.59 40.36
CA ALA A 9 41.42 9.85 39.24
C ALA A 9 40.70 8.56 38.82
N MET A 10 39.37 8.48 39.05
CA MET A 10 38.52 7.46 38.47
C MET A 10 38.23 7.84 37.02
N SER A 11 38.83 7.09 36.09
CA SER A 11 38.45 7.16 34.66
C SER A 11 37.13 6.41 34.47
N GLY A 12 36.07 7.16 34.31
CA GLY A 12 34.76 6.63 33.88
C GLY A 12 34.83 6.17 32.44
N VAL A 13 34.79 4.86 32.23
CA VAL A 13 34.55 4.29 30.89
C VAL A 13 33.08 4.39 30.61
N THR A 14 32.70 5.32 29.77
CA THR A 14 31.33 5.40 29.19
C THR A 14 31.23 4.34 28.10
N LEU A 15 30.58 3.24 28.37
CA LEU A 15 30.14 2.29 27.32
C LEU A 15 29.02 2.96 26.54
N ALA A 16 29.33 3.45 25.35
CA ALA A 16 28.34 3.79 24.36
C ALA A 16 27.71 2.47 23.84
N ALA A 17 26.46 2.20 24.23
CA ALA A 17 25.69 1.15 23.64
C ALA A 17 25.36 1.55 22.19
N GLU A 18 26.06 0.97 21.22
CA GLU A 18 25.67 1.02 19.81
C GLU A 18 24.33 0.28 19.68
N ASN A 19 23.24 1.04 19.56
CA ASN A 19 21.96 0.52 19.09
C ASN A 19 22.15 0.10 17.62
N LYS A 20 22.57 -1.13 17.37
CA LYS A 20 22.40 -1.75 16.06
C LYS A 20 20.90 -1.80 15.79
N LYS A 21 20.37 -0.90 14.95
CA LYS A 21 19.11 -1.12 14.27
C LYS A 21 19.23 -2.46 13.57
N VAL A 22 18.44 -3.44 14.00
CA VAL A 22 18.26 -4.68 13.25
C VAL A 22 17.59 -4.24 11.95
N GLU A 23 18.31 -4.25 10.85
CA GLU A 23 17.72 -4.09 9.51
C GLU A 23 16.79 -5.28 9.31
N VAL A 24 15.51 -5.07 9.55
CA VAL A 24 14.48 -6.04 9.16
C VAL A 24 14.43 -5.98 7.64
N SER A 25 14.97 -6.98 6.98
CA SER A 25 14.89 -7.09 5.53
C SER A 25 13.42 -7.20 5.12
N SER A 26 12.98 -6.37 4.17
CA SER A 26 11.62 -6.45 3.63
C SER A 26 11.38 -7.81 2.97
N GLU A 27 10.18 -8.34 3.15
CA GLU A 27 9.74 -9.58 2.51
C GLU A 27 8.68 -9.24 1.48
N HIS A 28 8.84 -9.78 0.27
CA HIS A 28 7.91 -9.57 -0.83
C HIS A 28 7.16 -10.86 -1.13
N PHE A 29 5.85 -10.81 -1.09
CA PHE A 29 4.99 -11.96 -1.41
C PHE A 29 4.21 -11.69 -2.69
N VAL A 30 4.09 -12.73 -3.52
CA VAL A 30 3.33 -12.71 -4.77
C VAL A 30 2.25 -13.79 -4.71
N ARG A 31 1.07 -13.47 -5.24
CA ARG A 31 0.04 -14.46 -5.54
C ARG A 31 0.18 -14.85 -7.00
N TYR A 32 0.26 -16.15 -7.29
CA TYR A 32 0.57 -16.63 -8.64
C TYR A 32 -0.18 -17.92 -8.97
N GLN A 33 -0.30 -18.19 -10.26
CA GLN A 33 -0.75 -19.46 -10.80
C GLN A 33 0.42 -20.19 -11.45
N TYR A 34 0.56 -21.47 -11.11
CA TYR A 34 1.53 -22.37 -11.70
C TYR A 34 0.93 -23.77 -11.82
N GLN A 35 0.96 -24.37 -13.02
CA GLN A 35 0.38 -25.70 -13.29
C GLN A 35 -1.06 -25.84 -12.76
N ASP A 36 -1.94 -24.91 -13.12
CA ASP A 36 -3.36 -24.83 -12.72
C ASP A 36 -3.62 -24.66 -11.20
N LYS A 37 -2.58 -24.44 -10.41
CA LYS A 37 -2.69 -24.21 -8.97
C LYS A 37 -2.39 -22.74 -8.65
N ILE A 38 -3.33 -22.10 -7.94
CA ILE A 38 -3.11 -20.76 -7.37
C ILE A 38 -2.49 -20.92 -5.97
N SER A 39 -1.41 -20.18 -5.75
CA SER A 39 -0.66 -20.20 -4.49
C SER A 39 -0.08 -18.83 -4.18
N TYR A 40 0.44 -18.66 -2.99
CA TYR A 40 1.33 -17.56 -2.63
C TYR A 40 2.79 -18.05 -2.66
N GLY A 41 3.70 -17.12 -2.85
CA GLY A 41 5.14 -17.36 -2.76
C GLY A 41 5.88 -16.13 -2.27
N LYS A 42 7.02 -16.34 -1.64
CA LYS A 42 7.97 -15.28 -1.31
C LYS A 42 8.88 -15.06 -2.51
N LEU A 43 9.06 -13.80 -2.91
CA LEU A 43 10.02 -13.46 -3.96
C LEU A 43 11.45 -13.50 -3.41
N ASP A 44 12.32 -14.09 -4.19
CA ASP A 44 13.77 -14.07 -3.99
C ASP A 44 14.41 -13.79 -5.37
N ASN A 45 14.74 -12.53 -5.60
CA ASN A 45 15.17 -12.02 -6.90
C ASN A 45 14.16 -12.40 -8.03
N ASP A 46 14.60 -13.09 -9.05
CA ASP A 46 13.77 -13.54 -10.19
C ASP A 46 13.13 -14.92 -9.96
N ALA A 47 12.92 -15.30 -8.72
CA ALA A 47 12.34 -16.59 -8.35
C ALA A 47 11.24 -16.45 -7.30
N VAL A 48 10.33 -17.41 -7.32
CA VAL A 48 9.24 -17.57 -6.34
C VAL A 48 9.56 -18.77 -5.45
N LEU A 49 9.66 -18.57 -4.17
CA LEU A 49 9.72 -19.62 -3.16
C LEU A 49 8.28 -19.93 -2.70
N PRO A 50 7.70 -21.10 -3.07
CA PRO A 50 6.31 -21.42 -2.74
C PRO A 50 6.02 -21.34 -1.25
N VAL A 51 4.87 -20.78 -0.91
CA VAL A 51 4.30 -20.78 0.44
C VAL A 51 3.35 -21.97 0.56
N SER A 52 3.51 -22.73 1.65
CA SER A 52 2.62 -23.81 2.05
C SER A 52 1.88 -23.44 3.33
N GLY A 53 0.59 -23.72 3.42
CA GLY A 53 -0.28 -23.26 4.48
C GLY A 53 -1.06 -22.02 4.08
N ASP A 54 -1.45 -21.21 5.05
CA ASP A 54 -2.19 -19.97 4.83
C ASP A 54 -1.25 -18.78 5.02
N LEU A 55 -1.04 -17.98 3.97
CA LEU A 55 -0.19 -16.79 4.04
C LEU A 55 -0.58 -15.82 5.15
N PHE A 56 -1.88 -15.72 5.44
CA PHE A 56 -2.43 -14.83 6.47
C PHE A 56 -2.54 -15.49 7.85
N GLY A 57 -2.20 -16.76 7.95
CA GLY A 57 -2.17 -17.56 9.17
C GLY A 57 -0.82 -18.22 9.41
N GLU A 58 -0.83 -19.54 9.55
CA GLU A 58 0.38 -20.32 9.68
C GLU A 58 0.88 -20.77 8.30
N TYR A 59 2.11 -20.45 7.96
CA TYR A 59 2.72 -20.83 6.71
C TYR A 59 4.20 -21.19 6.85
N SER A 60 4.69 -21.89 5.85
CA SER A 60 6.12 -22.14 5.65
C SER A 60 6.54 -21.79 4.23
N VAL A 61 7.78 -21.35 4.05
CA VAL A 61 8.36 -21.05 2.75
C VAL A 61 9.23 -22.20 2.29
N ALA A 62 9.00 -22.71 1.09
CA ALA A 62 9.77 -23.79 0.50
C ALA A 62 11.22 -23.37 0.23
N LYS A 63 12.14 -24.34 0.19
CA LYS A 63 13.54 -24.09 -0.19
C LYS A 63 13.74 -24.14 -1.72
N ASN A 64 12.90 -24.88 -2.43
CA ASN A 64 12.96 -25.00 -3.88
C ASN A 64 12.22 -23.81 -4.51
N SER A 65 12.83 -23.16 -5.44
CA SER A 65 12.27 -22.01 -6.17
C SER A 65 11.67 -22.40 -7.50
N ILE A 66 10.75 -21.56 -7.98
CA ILE A 66 10.20 -21.59 -9.34
C ILE A 66 10.62 -20.28 -10.01
N PRO A 67 11.15 -20.30 -11.27
CA PRO A 67 11.44 -19.07 -11.99
C PRO A 67 10.21 -18.17 -12.10
N LEU A 68 10.33 -16.88 -11.81
CA LEU A 68 9.21 -15.92 -11.86
C LEU A 68 8.58 -15.85 -13.26
N GLU A 69 9.39 -15.99 -14.31
CA GLU A 69 8.92 -16.03 -15.71
C GLU A 69 8.05 -17.25 -16.04
N SER A 70 8.09 -18.30 -15.21
CA SER A 70 7.32 -19.54 -15.41
C SER A 70 5.95 -19.51 -14.75
N VAL A 71 5.60 -18.46 -14.04
CA VAL A 71 4.33 -18.32 -13.33
C VAL A 71 3.50 -17.18 -13.91
N GLU A 72 2.18 -17.33 -13.84
CA GLU A 72 1.26 -16.22 -14.06
C GLU A 72 1.05 -15.45 -12.75
N VAL A 73 1.46 -14.20 -12.72
CA VAL A 73 1.27 -13.34 -11.55
C VAL A 73 -0.18 -12.85 -11.51
N LEU A 74 -0.80 -12.94 -10.34
CA LEU A 74 -2.19 -12.57 -10.12
C LEU A 74 -2.29 -11.35 -9.18
N LEU A 75 -3.48 -10.75 -9.10
CA LEU A 75 -3.77 -9.72 -8.07
C LEU A 75 -3.24 -10.17 -6.70
N PRO A 76 -2.62 -9.28 -5.92
CA PRO A 76 -1.91 -9.65 -4.68
C PRO A 76 -2.81 -10.36 -3.67
N THR A 77 -4.10 -10.06 -3.71
CA THR A 77 -5.12 -10.74 -2.88
C THR A 77 -6.39 -11.00 -3.69
N LYS A 78 -7.35 -11.68 -3.07
CA LYS A 78 -8.73 -11.79 -3.54
C LYS A 78 -9.62 -11.14 -2.47
N PRO A 79 -9.69 -9.80 -2.42
CA PRO A 79 -10.38 -9.11 -1.34
C PRO A 79 -11.89 -9.32 -1.41
N GLU A 80 -12.55 -9.39 -0.25
CA GLU A 80 -14.00 -9.25 -0.17
C GLU A 80 -14.41 -7.78 -0.24
N LYS A 81 -13.58 -6.90 0.35
CA LYS A 81 -13.82 -5.46 0.44
C LYS A 81 -12.58 -4.67 0.03
N VAL A 82 -12.82 -3.55 -0.66
CA VAL A 82 -11.78 -2.59 -1.00
C VAL A 82 -12.26 -1.21 -0.56
N PHE A 83 -11.67 -0.72 0.52
CA PHE A 83 -11.93 0.60 1.06
C PHE A 83 -10.90 1.61 0.56
N ALA A 84 -11.29 2.90 0.58
CA ALA A 84 -10.38 3.99 0.29
C ALA A 84 -10.67 5.20 1.18
N VAL A 85 -9.62 5.95 1.50
CA VAL A 85 -9.69 7.18 2.29
C VAL A 85 -9.54 8.39 1.36
N GLY A 86 -10.51 9.28 1.35
CA GLY A 86 -10.39 10.57 0.68
C GLY A 86 -9.69 11.62 1.57
N MET A 87 -9.18 12.69 0.94
CA MET A 87 -8.72 13.91 1.64
C MET A 87 -7.69 13.65 2.76
N ASN A 88 -6.77 12.72 2.55
CA ASN A 88 -5.81 12.26 3.56
C ASN A 88 -4.43 12.94 3.50
N PHE A 89 -4.23 13.90 2.58
CA PHE A 89 -3.01 14.71 2.48
C PHE A 89 -3.36 16.18 2.31
N ALA A 90 -2.73 17.05 3.11
CA ALA A 90 -2.98 18.49 3.05
C ALA A 90 -2.58 19.11 1.71
N SER A 91 -1.61 18.52 1.01
CA SER A 91 -1.16 18.95 -0.32
C SER A 91 -2.17 18.66 -1.44
N HIS A 92 -3.09 17.72 -1.23
CA HIS A 92 -4.18 17.40 -2.17
C HIS A 92 -5.48 18.09 -1.75
N LEU A 93 -6.11 17.55 -0.75
CA LEU A 93 -7.33 18.06 -0.12
C LEU A 93 -7.38 17.49 1.31
N ALA A 94 -7.42 18.37 2.30
CA ALA A 94 -7.34 17.97 3.70
C ALA A 94 -8.72 17.77 4.33
N SER A 95 -8.89 16.65 5.05
CA SER A 95 -9.93 16.53 6.08
C SER A 95 -9.39 17.05 7.42
N PRO A 96 -10.25 17.49 8.37
CA PRO A 96 -9.78 17.77 9.71
C PRO A 96 -9.19 16.52 10.39
N ALA A 97 -8.04 16.66 11.05
CA ALA A 97 -7.34 15.50 11.64
C ALA A 97 -8.10 14.86 12.84
N ASP A 98 -8.97 15.61 13.48
CA ASP A 98 -9.85 15.18 14.57
C ASP A 98 -11.22 14.63 14.10
N ALA A 99 -11.54 14.83 12.80
CA ALA A 99 -12.75 14.26 12.21
C ALA A 99 -12.56 12.76 11.86
N PRO A 100 -13.66 12.02 11.69
CA PRO A 100 -13.59 10.68 11.10
C PRO A 100 -12.94 10.72 9.71
N PRO A 101 -12.12 9.72 9.33
CA PRO A 101 -11.55 9.64 8.00
C PRO A 101 -12.68 9.55 6.96
N PRO A 102 -12.65 10.38 5.89
CA PRO A 102 -13.65 10.31 4.83
C PRO A 102 -13.45 9.04 4.01
N MET A 103 -14.40 8.11 4.07
CA MET A 103 -14.31 6.78 3.46
C MET A 103 -15.21 6.65 2.24
N PHE A 104 -14.74 5.89 1.26
CA PHE A 104 -15.52 5.42 0.13
C PHE A 104 -15.12 3.99 -0.25
N LEU A 105 -15.84 3.40 -1.19
CA LEU A 105 -15.61 2.03 -1.66
C LEU A 105 -15.05 2.01 -3.08
N LYS A 106 -14.12 1.11 -3.29
CA LYS A 106 -13.80 0.53 -4.59
C LYS A 106 -14.38 -0.87 -4.66
N LEU A 107 -14.65 -1.38 -5.85
CA LEU A 107 -15.10 -2.75 -6.02
C LEU A 107 -13.89 -3.68 -6.27
N PRO A 108 -13.92 -4.93 -5.81
CA PRO A 108 -12.90 -5.90 -6.20
C PRO A 108 -12.73 -6.03 -7.72
N SER A 109 -13.82 -5.87 -8.49
CA SER A 109 -13.80 -5.88 -9.96
C SER A 109 -13.12 -4.66 -10.58
N SER A 110 -12.87 -3.60 -9.83
CA SER A 110 -12.11 -2.43 -10.33
C SER A 110 -10.60 -2.67 -10.34
N LEU A 111 -10.12 -3.70 -9.62
CA LEU A 111 -8.69 -3.97 -9.48
C LEU A 111 -8.10 -4.55 -10.76
N ILE A 112 -6.96 -4.01 -11.15
CA ILE A 112 -6.12 -4.51 -12.24
C ILE A 112 -4.64 -4.51 -11.83
N LEU A 113 -3.86 -5.35 -12.48
CA LEU A 113 -2.42 -5.45 -12.26
C LEU A 113 -1.63 -4.36 -12.99
N THR A 114 -0.39 -4.20 -12.59
CA THR A 114 0.62 -3.48 -13.39
C THR A 114 0.70 -4.11 -14.79
N GLY A 115 0.81 -3.27 -15.82
CA GLY A 115 0.85 -3.69 -17.23
C GLY A 115 -0.51 -3.87 -17.90
N GLU A 116 -1.60 -4.03 -17.14
CA GLU A 116 -2.95 -4.04 -17.71
C GLU A 116 -3.40 -2.63 -18.10
N VAL A 117 -4.35 -2.54 -19.01
CA VAL A 117 -4.86 -1.27 -19.55
C VAL A 117 -5.96 -0.71 -18.65
N ILE A 118 -5.85 0.56 -18.28
CA ILE A 118 -6.96 1.32 -17.70
C ILE A 118 -7.92 1.69 -18.84
N GLN A 119 -8.94 0.87 -19.04
CA GLN A 119 -9.96 1.15 -20.07
C GLN A 119 -10.97 2.14 -19.53
N VAL A 120 -10.98 3.35 -20.07
CA VAL A 120 -11.88 4.42 -19.66
C VAL A 120 -13.32 4.09 -20.10
N PRO A 121 -14.30 4.12 -19.19
CA PRO A 121 -15.70 3.86 -19.55
C PRO A 121 -16.26 4.88 -20.56
N PRO A 122 -17.24 4.48 -21.39
CA PRO A 122 -17.91 5.42 -22.29
C PRO A 122 -18.45 6.64 -21.55
N LYS A 123 -18.28 7.83 -22.14
CA LYS A 123 -18.69 9.14 -21.59
C LYS A 123 -17.84 9.69 -20.43
N ALA A 124 -16.89 8.95 -19.86
CA ALA A 124 -15.89 9.53 -18.99
C ALA A 124 -14.97 10.46 -19.80
N ARG A 125 -14.62 11.61 -19.22
CA ARG A 125 -13.83 12.65 -19.93
C ARG A 125 -12.81 13.35 -19.02
N ASN A 126 -12.97 13.22 -17.71
CA ASN A 126 -12.15 13.91 -16.72
C ASN A 126 -11.53 12.92 -15.74
N VAL A 127 -10.79 11.94 -16.31
CA VAL A 127 -10.18 10.83 -15.57
C VAL A 127 -8.82 11.25 -15.06
N HIS A 128 -8.60 11.17 -13.76
CA HIS A 128 -7.39 11.55 -13.06
C HIS A 128 -6.70 10.33 -12.44
N PHE A 129 -5.40 10.43 -12.21
CA PHE A 129 -4.57 9.52 -11.42
C PHE A 129 -4.56 9.94 -9.94
N GLU A 130 -4.39 8.99 -9.06
CA GLU A 130 -4.18 9.21 -7.63
C GLU A 130 -3.25 8.11 -7.10
N GLY A 131 -1.93 8.38 -7.00
CA GLY A 131 -0.97 7.43 -6.44
C GLY A 131 -1.18 7.27 -4.95
N GLU A 132 -1.24 6.02 -4.46
CA GLU A 132 -1.59 5.71 -3.08
C GLU A 132 -0.81 4.52 -2.51
N LEU A 133 -0.53 4.58 -1.21
CA LEU A 133 -0.21 3.39 -0.42
C LEU A 133 -1.48 2.56 -0.26
N VAL A 134 -1.37 1.24 -0.40
CA VAL A 134 -2.48 0.30 -0.17
C VAL A 134 -2.12 -0.66 0.94
N VAL A 135 -2.91 -0.70 2.00
CA VAL A 135 -2.76 -1.62 3.12
C VAL A 135 -3.47 -2.92 2.83
N VAL A 136 -2.84 -4.04 3.19
CA VAL A 136 -3.40 -5.39 3.11
C VAL A 136 -3.72 -5.89 4.52
N ILE A 137 -4.98 -6.24 4.76
CA ILE A 137 -5.44 -6.81 6.03
C ILE A 137 -4.96 -8.27 6.14
N GLY A 138 -4.44 -8.64 7.28
CA GLY A 138 -3.84 -9.97 7.54
C GLY A 138 -4.66 -10.88 8.43
N ARG A 139 -5.58 -10.34 9.21
CA ARG A 139 -6.46 -11.14 10.08
C ARG A 139 -7.84 -10.53 10.17
N GLU A 140 -8.82 -11.36 10.54
CA GLU A 140 -10.17 -10.86 10.81
C GLU A 140 -10.15 -9.86 11.97
N LEU A 141 -10.85 -8.74 11.79
CA LEU A 141 -10.83 -7.62 12.72
C LEU A 141 -12.20 -6.96 12.79
N SER A 142 -12.71 -6.76 14.02
CA SER A 142 -13.97 -6.06 14.31
C SER A 142 -13.85 -5.34 15.62
N GLN A 143 -14.36 -4.10 15.71
CA GLN A 143 -14.36 -3.24 16.91
C GLN A 143 -13.00 -3.09 17.59
N ALA A 144 -11.95 -2.93 16.80
CA ALA A 144 -10.57 -2.98 17.24
C ALA A 144 -10.00 -1.60 17.60
N SER A 145 -9.11 -1.58 18.57
CA SER A 145 -8.23 -0.44 18.87
C SER A 145 -7.22 -0.19 17.74
N GLU A 146 -6.54 0.95 17.74
CA GLU A 146 -5.46 1.22 16.79
C GLU A 146 -4.28 0.26 16.96
N GLU A 147 -4.00 -0.22 18.17
CA GLU A 147 -2.97 -1.21 18.44
C GLU A 147 -3.32 -2.58 17.84
N GLU A 148 -4.57 -3.02 17.98
CA GLU A 148 -5.05 -4.25 17.33
C GLU A 148 -5.10 -4.11 15.82
N ALA A 149 -5.42 -2.92 15.31
CA ALA A 149 -5.38 -2.59 13.89
C ALA A 149 -3.96 -2.68 13.32
N GLU A 150 -2.93 -2.17 14.03
CA GLU A 150 -1.53 -2.31 13.65
C GLU A 150 -1.12 -3.77 13.49
N GLN A 151 -1.49 -4.61 14.45
CA GLN A 151 -1.22 -6.04 14.42
C GLN A 151 -2.00 -6.79 13.31
N ALA A 152 -3.07 -6.20 12.80
CA ALA A 152 -3.87 -6.78 11.73
C ALA A 152 -3.36 -6.41 10.32
N ILE A 153 -2.44 -5.47 10.20
CA ILE A 153 -1.79 -5.16 8.92
C ILE A 153 -0.83 -6.27 8.57
N PHE A 154 -1.11 -7.00 7.49
CA PHE A 154 -0.19 -8.02 6.97
C PHE A 154 1.01 -7.39 6.28
N GLY A 155 0.76 -6.37 5.48
CA GLY A 155 1.75 -5.66 4.69
C GLY A 155 1.10 -4.59 3.83
N VAL A 156 1.84 -4.10 2.86
CA VAL A 156 1.43 -3.00 1.99
C VAL A 156 1.75 -3.30 0.53
N THR A 157 1.07 -2.59 -0.36
CA THR A 157 1.36 -2.56 -1.79
C THR A 157 1.16 -1.16 -2.34
N VAL A 158 1.41 -0.96 -3.62
CA VAL A 158 1.21 0.30 -4.35
C VAL A 158 -0.16 0.28 -5.02
N GLY A 159 -0.84 1.43 -5.11
CA GLY A 159 -2.09 1.57 -5.85
C GLY A 159 -2.19 2.87 -6.63
N ASN A 160 -3.18 2.92 -7.51
CA ASN A 160 -3.57 4.12 -8.23
C ASN A 160 -5.10 4.20 -8.21
N ASP A 161 -5.66 5.14 -7.42
CA ASP A 161 -7.10 5.33 -7.31
C ASP A 161 -7.63 6.19 -8.47
N ILE A 162 -7.78 5.58 -9.64
CA ILE A 162 -8.29 6.25 -10.83
C ILE A 162 -9.67 6.83 -10.53
N THR A 163 -9.84 8.11 -10.92
CA THR A 163 -11.01 8.89 -10.55
C THR A 163 -11.57 9.65 -11.76
N GLU A 164 -12.84 9.49 -12.07
CA GLU A 164 -13.54 10.39 -12.97
C GLU A 164 -14.15 11.56 -12.19
N ARG A 165 -13.54 12.74 -12.29
CA ARG A 165 -13.84 13.90 -11.43
C ARG A 165 -15.23 14.50 -11.67
N SER A 166 -15.74 14.45 -12.90
CA SER A 166 -17.09 14.98 -13.20
C SER A 166 -18.16 14.11 -12.54
N TRP A 167 -17.96 12.79 -12.54
CA TRP A 167 -18.86 11.87 -11.86
C TRP A 167 -18.70 11.96 -10.34
N GLN A 168 -17.49 12.13 -9.84
CA GLN A 168 -17.24 12.35 -8.42
C GLN A 168 -18.00 13.59 -7.90
N GLY A 169 -18.05 14.66 -8.70
CA GLY A 169 -18.79 15.88 -8.34
C GLY A 169 -20.31 15.76 -8.44
N SER A 170 -20.83 14.78 -9.19
CA SER A 170 -22.28 14.62 -9.44
C SER A 170 -22.92 13.42 -8.74
N ASP A 171 -22.17 12.37 -8.51
CA ASP A 171 -22.68 11.11 -7.98
C ASP A 171 -22.64 11.09 -6.45
N LEU A 172 -23.76 10.74 -5.82
CA LEU A 172 -23.89 10.78 -4.36
C LEU A 172 -22.85 9.92 -3.61
N GLN A 173 -22.53 8.75 -4.14
CA GLN A 173 -21.65 7.77 -3.48
C GLN A 173 -20.30 7.57 -4.19
N TRP A 174 -19.98 8.37 -5.19
CA TRP A 174 -18.75 8.25 -6.01
C TRP A 174 -18.55 6.87 -6.68
N LEU A 175 -19.55 5.99 -6.66
CA LEU A 175 -19.35 4.58 -7.00
C LEU A 175 -18.74 4.39 -8.39
N ARG A 176 -19.39 4.91 -9.45
CA ARG A 176 -18.83 4.79 -10.81
C ARG A 176 -17.60 5.67 -11.04
N ALA A 177 -17.46 6.76 -10.27
CA ALA A 177 -16.31 7.65 -10.35
C ALA A 177 -15.02 6.98 -9.87
N LYS A 178 -15.12 6.07 -8.90
CA LYS A 178 -14.00 5.45 -8.17
C LYS A 178 -13.88 3.93 -8.35
N ALA A 179 -14.97 3.26 -8.74
CA ALA A 179 -15.05 1.81 -8.74
C ALA A 179 -15.45 1.19 -10.09
N SER A 180 -15.38 1.96 -11.19
CA SER A 180 -15.49 1.40 -12.53
C SER A 180 -14.39 0.36 -12.78
N ASP A 181 -14.66 -0.61 -13.64
CA ASP A 181 -13.68 -1.65 -13.99
C ASP A 181 -12.36 -1.02 -14.45
N GLY A 182 -11.24 -1.51 -13.95
CA GLY A 182 -9.90 -0.99 -14.24
C GLY A 182 -9.52 0.30 -13.47
N PHE A 183 -10.39 0.86 -12.61
CA PHE A 183 -10.09 2.08 -11.87
C PHE A 183 -9.28 1.87 -10.58
N GLY A 184 -8.83 0.65 -10.32
CA GLY A 184 -8.04 0.28 -9.15
C GLY A 184 -6.73 -0.46 -9.49
N PRO A 185 -5.81 0.11 -10.28
CA PRO A 185 -4.50 -0.50 -10.44
C PRO A 185 -3.82 -0.74 -9.10
N VAL A 186 -3.26 -1.94 -8.90
CA VAL A 186 -2.49 -2.32 -7.71
C VAL A 186 -1.20 -3.02 -8.09
N GLY A 187 -0.20 -2.93 -7.22
CA GLY A 187 1.04 -3.68 -7.34
C GLY A 187 0.80 -5.19 -7.28
N ASN A 188 1.70 -5.94 -7.85
CA ASN A 188 1.64 -7.40 -7.92
C ASN A 188 2.22 -8.11 -6.69
N THR A 189 2.75 -7.36 -5.73
CA THR A 189 3.38 -7.88 -4.52
C THR A 189 2.79 -7.26 -3.26
N ILE A 190 2.83 -8.03 -2.16
CA ILE A 190 2.60 -7.54 -0.80
C ILE A 190 3.96 -7.48 -0.12
N VAL A 191 4.29 -6.34 0.48
CA VAL A 191 5.58 -6.10 1.14
C VAL A 191 5.39 -6.00 2.65
N ARG A 192 6.21 -6.75 3.40
CA ARG A 192 6.27 -6.73 4.86
C ARG A 192 7.63 -6.21 5.32
N GLY A 193 7.70 -5.73 6.57
CA GLY A 193 8.96 -5.30 7.17
C GLY A 193 9.46 -3.94 6.66
N VAL A 194 8.61 -3.14 6.02
CA VAL A 194 8.89 -1.77 5.62
C VAL A 194 8.19 -0.79 6.56
N ASP A 195 8.83 0.33 6.87
CA ASP A 195 8.18 1.43 7.59
C ASP A 195 7.25 2.21 6.66
N TYR A 196 6.07 1.64 6.40
CA TYR A 196 5.07 2.21 5.49
C TYR A 196 4.53 3.58 5.95
N ASN A 197 4.83 4.01 7.17
CA ASN A 197 4.48 5.34 7.69
C ASN A 197 5.51 6.41 7.29
N ASN A 198 6.64 6.03 6.69
CA ASN A 198 7.72 6.94 6.35
C ASN A 198 8.45 6.51 5.08
N VAL A 199 7.72 6.41 3.97
CA VAL A 199 8.26 6.08 2.65
C VAL A 199 7.84 7.12 1.63
N GLU A 200 8.67 7.36 0.61
CA GLU A 200 8.36 8.30 -0.47
C GLU A 200 7.45 7.65 -1.51
N LEU A 201 6.38 8.37 -1.85
CA LEU A 201 5.48 8.08 -2.95
C LEU A 201 5.76 9.05 -4.10
N THR A 202 5.95 8.51 -5.30
CA THR A 202 6.15 9.29 -6.52
C THR A 202 5.21 8.80 -7.62
N THR A 203 4.40 9.71 -8.18
CA THR A 203 3.60 9.42 -9.39
C THR A 203 4.21 10.12 -10.59
N ARG A 204 4.27 9.42 -11.73
CA ARG A 204 4.71 9.97 -13.01
C ARG A 204 3.65 9.74 -14.08
N VAL A 205 3.51 10.72 -14.95
CA VAL A 205 2.76 10.59 -16.20
C VAL A 205 3.74 10.81 -17.35
N ASN A 206 3.83 9.83 -18.24
CA ASN A 206 4.80 9.82 -19.36
C ASN A 206 6.24 10.12 -18.91
N GLY A 207 6.64 9.53 -17.78
CA GLY A 207 7.95 9.69 -17.17
C GLY A 207 8.17 10.98 -16.36
N LYS A 208 7.28 11.98 -16.47
CA LYS A 208 7.38 13.24 -15.72
C LYS A 208 6.78 13.09 -14.33
N VAL A 209 7.52 13.48 -13.28
CA VAL A 209 7.02 13.52 -11.90
C VAL A 209 5.89 14.53 -11.78
N VAL A 210 4.75 14.07 -11.26
CA VAL A 210 3.52 14.86 -11.08
C VAL A 210 3.01 14.86 -9.65
N GLN A 211 3.36 13.85 -8.86
CA GLN A 211 3.18 13.81 -7.40
C GLN A 211 4.45 13.27 -6.76
N GLN A 212 4.83 13.83 -5.62
CA GLN A 212 5.92 13.33 -4.79
C GLN A 212 5.71 13.81 -3.36
N GLU A 213 5.53 12.88 -2.43
CA GLU A 213 5.35 13.18 -1.02
C GLU A 213 5.62 11.95 -0.15
N ASN A 214 5.99 12.16 1.10
CA ASN A 214 6.23 11.10 2.05
C ASN A 214 4.94 10.69 2.76
N THR A 215 4.73 9.39 3.00
CA THR A 215 3.55 8.84 3.71
C THR A 215 3.43 9.32 5.15
N SER A 216 4.52 9.87 5.73
CA SER A 216 4.47 10.50 7.06
C SER A 216 3.55 11.72 7.12
N PHE A 217 3.19 12.32 5.97
CA PHE A 217 2.25 13.44 5.89
C PHE A 217 0.77 13.03 5.78
N MET A 218 0.45 11.73 5.83
CA MET A 218 -0.94 11.28 5.96
C MET A 218 -1.60 11.85 7.21
N ILE A 219 -2.77 12.46 7.07
CA ILE A 219 -3.57 13.03 8.16
C ILE A 219 -4.11 11.92 9.06
N HIS A 220 -4.70 10.90 8.46
CA HIS A 220 -5.16 9.69 9.14
C HIS A 220 -4.18 8.55 8.84
N LYS A 221 -3.48 8.09 9.86
CA LYS A 221 -2.53 6.97 9.74
C LYS A 221 -3.27 5.65 9.48
N PRO A 222 -2.61 4.64 8.87
CA PRO A 222 -3.22 3.35 8.58
C PRO A 222 -3.91 2.70 9.79
N THR A 223 -3.29 2.71 10.96
CA THR A 223 -3.86 2.14 12.19
C THR A 223 -5.18 2.79 12.57
N LYS A 224 -5.26 4.14 12.53
CA LYS A 224 -6.48 4.90 12.80
C LYS A 224 -7.59 4.58 11.81
N VAL A 225 -7.25 4.49 10.51
CA VAL A 225 -8.23 4.17 9.45
C VAL A 225 -8.78 2.76 9.61
N ILE A 226 -7.91 1.78 9.85
CA ILE A 226 -8.31 0.38 10.02
C ILE A 226 -9.13 0.19 11.30
N SER A 227 -8.71 0.79 12.42
CA SER A 227 -9.49 0.81 13.65
C SER A 227 -10.88 1.39 13.39
N TYR A 228 -10.96 2.59 12.78
CA TYR A 228 -12.24 3.23 12.44
C TYR A 228 -13.14 2.32 11.60
N LEU A 229 -12.61 1.74 10.51
CA LEU A 229 -13.37 0.82 9.65
C LEU A 229 -13.90 -0.40 10.41
N SER A 230 -13.08 -0.95 11.31
CA SER A 230 -13.43 -2.16 12.08
C SER A 230 -14.65 -1.97 13.01
N HIS A 231 -14.96 -0.75 13.38
CA HIS A 231 -16.16 -0.45 14.21
C HIS A 231 -17.47 -0.57 13.42
N TYR A 232 -17.40 -0.54 12.09
CA TYR A 232 -18.59 -0.61 11.22
C TYR A 232 -18.60 -1.86 10.34
N PHE A 233 -17.43 -2.42 10.05
CA PHE A 233 -17.27 -3.54 9.11
C PHE A 233 -16.31 -4.57 9.70
N THR A 234 -16.66 -5.84 9.63
CA THR A 234 -15.67 -6.89 9.87
C THR A 234 -14.70 -6.91 8.70
N LEU A 235 -13.44 -6.57 8.95
CA LEU A 235 -12.36 -6.67 7.98
C LEU A 235 -11.84 -8.10 7.94
N LYS A 236 -11.44 -8.58 6.76
CA LYS A 236 -10.97 -9.96 6.56
C LYS A 236 -9.58 -10.01 5.94
N PRO A 237 -8.85 -11.12 6.14
CA PRO A 237 -7.56 -11.32 5.46
C PRO A 237 -7.69 -11.11 3.96
N GLY A 238 -6.78 -10.31 3.40
CA GLY A 238 -6.78 -9.96 1.98
C GLY A 238 -7.63 -8.75 1.60
N ASP A 239 -8.45 -8.18 2.48
CA ASP A 239 -9.12 -6.90 2.23
C ASP A 239 -8.07 -5.79 2.03
N LEU A 240 -8.39 -4.82 1.18
CA LEU A 240 -7.49 -3.73 0.80
C LEU A 240 -8.02 -2.38 1.28
N VAL A 241 -7.10 -1.50 1.69
CA VAL A 241 -7.43 -0.13 2.08
C VAL A 241 -6.46 0.82 1.37
N PHE A 242 -6.97 1.61 0.43
CA PHE A 242 -6.25 2.70 -0.22
C PHE A 242 -6.18 3.88 0.73
N MET A 243 -4.99 4.48 0.89
CA MET A 243 -4.70 5.41 1.99
C MET A 243 -4.73 6.88 1.60
N GLY A 244 -5.22 7.22 0.41
CA GLY A 244 -5.28 8.59 -0.08
C GLY A 244 -4.03 9.03 -0.83
N THR A 245 -4.21 10.05 -1.68
CA THR A 245 -3.19 10.57 -2.60
C THR A 245 -2.71 11.95 -2.18
N PRO A 246 -1.41 12.27 -2.36
CA PRO A 246 -0.87 13.62 -2.16
C PRO A 246 -1.02 14.50 -3.40
N GLY A 247 -0.75 15.81 -3.23
CA GLY A 247 -0.50 16.76 -4.30
C GLY A 247 -1.69 17.00 -5.22
N ARG A 248 -1.41 17.52 -6.41
CA ARG A 248 -2.42 17.86 -7.41
C ARG A 248 -2.50 16.82 -8.50
N THR A 249 -3.71 16.61 -9.03
CA THR A 249 -3.98 15.72 -10.15
C THR A 249 -4.58 16.50 -11.32
N TYR A 250 -4.52 15.93 -12.51
CA TYR A 250 -5.10 16.49 -13.73
C TYR A 250 -5.65 15.39 -14.64
N ALA A 251 -6.46 15.76 -15.62
CA ALA A 251 -7.07 14.82 -16.55
C ALA A 251 -6.02 14.13 -17.42
N LEU A 252 -6.09 12.81 -17.49
CA LEU A 252 -5.30 11.97 -18.38
C LEU A 252 -5.83 12.01 -19.81
N SER A 253 -4.95 11.74 -20.75
CA SER A 253 -5.24 11.62 -22.17
C SER A 253 -5.12 10.17 -22.64
N ASP A 254 -5.69 9.86 -23.81
CA ASP A 254 -5.51 8.55 -24.44
C ASP A 254 -4.02 8.24 -24.64
N LYS A 255 -3.60 7.02 -24.27
CA LYS A 255 -2.23 6.52 -24.30
C LYS A 255 -1.27 7.12 -23.26
N ASP A 256 -1.74 7.93 -22.33
CA ASP A 256 -0.90 8.30 -21.20
C ASP A 256 -0.47 7.06 -20.42
N GLN A 257 0.80 6.99 -20.07
CA GLN A 257 1.34 5.99 -19.16
C GLN A 257 1.49 6.60 -17.77
N VAL A 258 0.80 6.02 -16.80
CA VAL A 258 0.88 6.41 -15.39
C VAL A 258 1.71 5.38 -14.63
N SER A 259 2.71 5.84 -13.88
CA SER A 259 3.44 5.00 -12.93
C SER A 259 3.37 5.59 -11.52
N VAL A 260 3.08 4.73 -10.55
CA VAL A 260 3.13 5.05 -9.13
C VAL A 260 4.21 4.19 -8.50
N THR A 261 5.20 4.81 -7.88
CA THR A 261 6.30 4.14 -7.17
C THR A 261 6.26 4.52 -5.71
N ILE A 262 6.37 3.54 -4.82
CA ILE A 262 6.60 3.75 -3.39
C ILE A 262 7.91 3.06 -3.03
N GLU A 263 8.82 3.83 -2.43
CA GLU A 263 10.17 3.39 -2.08
C GLU A 263 10.13 2.14 -1.19
N GLY A 264 10.92 1.11 -1.55
CA GLY A 264 10.98 -0.15 -0.82
C GLY A 264 9.74 -1.04 -0.94
N ILE A 265 8.68 -0.60 -1.65
CA ILE A 265 7.43 -1.36 -1.82
C ILE A 265 7.26 -1.83 -3.26
N GLY A 266 7.41 -0.93 -4.24
CA GLY A 266 7.29 -1.33 -5.64
C GLY A 266 6.76 -0.24 -6.55
N THR A 267 6.39 -0.65 -7.77
CA THR A 267 5.85 0.24 -8.80
C THR A 267 4.67 -0.42 -9.50
N VAL A 268 3.59 0.34 -9.71
CA VAL A 268 2.50 -0.01 -10.61
C VAL A 268 2.56 0.90 -11.84
N VAL A 269 2.45 0.32 -13.04
CA VAL A 269 2.51 1.05 -14.32
C VAL A 269 1.37 0.59 -15.21
N ASN A 270 0.57 1.52 -15.69
CA ASN A 270 -0.58 1.22 -16.57
C ASN A 270 -0.72 2.27 -17.67
N GLU A 271 -1.17 1.84 -18.82
CA GLU A 271 -1.55 2.72 -19.93
C GLU A 271 -3.05 3.00 -19.88
N VAL A 272 -3.44 4.24 -20.22
CA VAL A 272 -4.84 4.68 -20.27
C VAL A 272 -5.36 4.62 -21.70
N ARG A 273 -6.59 4.12 -21.88
CA ARG A 273 -7.28 4.07 -23.18
C ARG A 273 -8.70 4.61 -23.06
N PHE A 274 -9.01 5.59 -23.92
CA PHE A 274 -10.31 6.25 -24.02
C PHE A 274 -11.18 5.66 -25.12
#